data_606c28cb091cfa72b8a37f95b3bd2614
#
_entry.id   606c28cb091cfa72b8a37f95b3bd2614
#
_cell.length_a   1.000
_cell.length_b   1.000
_cell.length_c   1.000
_cell.angle_alpha   90.00
_cell.angle_beta   90.00
_cell.angle_gamma   90.00
#
_symmetry.space_group_name_H-M   'P 1'
#
loop_
_entity.id
_entity.type
_entity.pdbx_description
1 polymer ?
#
loop_
_entity_poly.entity_id
_entity_poly.type
_entity_poly.pdbx_seq_one_letter_code
_entity_poly.pdbx_strand_id
1 'polypeptide(L)'
;MQYREFGNTGLKVSVIGLGCGLLGDATKTKQPFEIVRRSLDYGVNYFDTAYAYANSEVKLGQGLGHDRKKVYISSKTMAKTKEEAWKNIHESLQRLKTDYIDNYHLHGLENEKDVDVRLGSGGALEALKEARDQGLIKHIGCTSHQSRLLIMALKRFDFETILVPMNPVEPEPLEKLIPLCNDIGVGVSIMKPVAWGALPAKLALKWILNHQVDTVVPGATTLEQLEEDCLVGHLKDYSLTDKERKEEDELKNKVKLESFWWHSARQ
;
A
#
# COMPACT_ATOMS: atom_id res chain seq x y z
N MET A 1 5.55 6.10 17.29
CA MET A 1 4.99 5.25 16.22
C MET A 1 4.72 3.85 16.78
N GLN A 2 3.54 3.29 16.54
CA GLN A 2 3.27 1.90 16.83
C GLN A 2 3.67 1.02 15.63
N TYR A 3 3.93 -0.27 15.89
CA TYR A 3 4.35 -1.23 14.88
C TYR A 3 3.53 -2.51 15.02
N ARG A 4 3.24 -3.18 13.90
CA ARG A 4 2.54 -4.47 13.84
C ARG A 4 3.35 -5.47 13.01
N GLU A 5 3.19 -6.75 13.30
CA GLU A 5 3.69 -7.80 12.40
C GLU A 5 2.91 -7.72 11.08
N PHE A 6 3.59 -7.85 9.95
CA PHE A 6 2.98 -7.78 8.63
C PHE A 6 2.60 -9.18 8.15
N GLY A 7 1.46 -9.66 8.60
CA GLY A 7 1.08 -11.05 8.42
C GLY A 7 2.18 -12.00 8.91
N ASN A 8 2.44 -13.06 8.18
CA ASN A 8 3.48 -14.05 8.47
C ASN A 8 4.82 -13.74 7.79
N THR A 9 5.05 -12.52 7.27
CA THR A 9 6.30 -12.16 6.55
C THR A 9 7.52 -12.03 7.47
N GLY A 10 7.32 -11.88 8.79
CA GLY A 10 8.39 -11.54 9.74
C GLY A 10 8.81 -10.07 9.69
N LEU A 11 8.17 -9.23 8.85
CA LEU A 11 8.41 -7.80 8.83
C LEU A 11 7.59 -7.12 9.93
N LYS A 12 8.21 -6.23 10.70
CA LYS A 12 7.54 -5.42 11.71
C LYS A 12 7.36 -4.00 11.20
N VAL A 13 6.20 -3.71 10.64
CA VAL A 13 5.91 -2.45 9.94
C VAL A 13 5.27 -1.40 10.85
N SER A 14 5.56 -0.11 10.59
CA SER A 14 4.85 1.00 11.23
C SER A 14 3.38 0.99 10.81
N VAL A 15 2.47 1.23 11.75
CA VAL A 15 1.02 1.25 11.47
C VAL A 15 0.63 2.36 10.49
N ILE A 16 1.41 3.44 10.42
CA ILE A 16 1.38 4.44 9.36
C ILE A 16 2.63 4.25 8.52
N GLY A 17 2.45 3.87 7.26
CA GLY A 17 3.49 3.90 6.22
C GLY A 17 3.39 5.18 5.39
N LEU A 18 4.26 5.34 4.39
CA LEU A 18 4.20 6.43 3.42
C LEU A 18 3.77 5.90 2.05
N GLY A 19 2.60 6.35 1.56
CA GLY A 19 2.16 6.16 0.18
C GLY A 19 2.89 7.14 -0.75
N CYS A 20 3.80 6.64 -1.57
CA CYS A 20 4.68 7.44 -2.42
C CYS A 20 4.08 7.75 -3.81
N GLY A 21 2.79 7.49 -4.04
CA GLY A 21 2.18 7.65 -5.37
C GLY A 21 2.33 9.05 -5.97
N LEU A 22 2.32 10.09 -5.15
CA LEU A 22 2.48 11.49 -5.58
C LEU A 22 3.91 12.03 -5.38
N LEU A 23 4.81 11.25 -4.77
CA LEU A 23 6.18 11.70 -4.44
C LEU A 23 6.99 12.07 -5.70
N GLY A 24 6.75 11.37 -6.80
CA GLY A 24 7.42 11.61 -8.09
C GLY A 24 6.82 12.76 -8.93
N ASP A 25 5.65 13.27 -8.56
CA ASP A 25 4.95 14.34 -9.28
C ASP A 25 5.35 15.71 -8.72
N ALA A 26 6.23 16.42 -9.43
CA ALA A 26 6.70 17.75 -9.04
C ALA A 26 5.60 18.83 -9.02
N THR A 27 4.45 18.59 -9.64
CA THR A 27 3.31 19.52 -9.59
C THR A 27 2.56 19.39 -8.26
N LYS A 28 2.59 18.22 -7.63
CA LYS A 28 1.91 17.87 -6.38
C LYS A 28 2.84 18.00 -5.17
N THR A 29 4.02 17.39 -5.25
CA THR A 29 4.97 17.30 -4.13
C THR A 29 6.20 18.17 -4.39
N LYS A 30 6.34 19.26 -3.66
CA LYS A 30 7.45 20.22 -3.84
C LYS A 30 8.73 19.82 -3.10
N GLN A 31 8.60 19.10 -1.98
CA GLN A 31 9.68 18.73 -1.07
C GLN A 31 9.77 17.19 -0.87
N PRO A 32 9.93 16.39 -1.95
CA PRO A 32 9.83 14.93 -1.84
C PRO A 32 10.89 14.34 -0.91
N PHE A 33 12.10 14.86 -0.91
CA PHE A 33 13.18 14.35 -0.06
C PHE A 33 12.96 14.68 1.40
N GLU A 34 12.40 15.84 1.69
CA GLU A 34 12.10 16.27 3.06
C GLU A 34 10.96 15.44 3.64
N ILE A 35 9.91 15.15 2.84
CA ILE A 35 8.83 14.23 3.23
C ILE A 35 9.40 12.86 3.59
N VAL A 36 10.28 12.27 2.78
CA VAL A 36 10.91 10.98 3.08
C VAL A 36 11.74 11.06 4.37
N ARG A 37 12.55 12.10 4.56
CA ARG A 37 13.36 12.28 5.77
C ARG A 37 12.52 12.45 7.02
N ARG A 38 11.52 13.32 6.96
CA ARG A 38 10.63 13.55 8.10
C ARG A 38 9.79 12.32 8.46
N SER A 39 9.39 11.51 7.48
CA SER A 39 8.71 10.25 7.79
C SER A 39 9.58 9.30 8.61
N LEU A 40 10.90 9.23 8.32
CA LEU A 40 11.84 8.47 9.15
C LEU A 40 11.94 9.02 10.57
N ASP A 41 12.00 10.36 10.74
CA ASP A 41 12.04 11.02 12.06
C ASP A 41 10.79 10.69 12.90
N TYR A 42 9.62 10.53 12.26
CA TYR A 42 8.38 10.07 12.92
C TYR A 42 8.32 8.57 13.18
N GLY A 43 9.32 7.81 12.73
CA GLY A 43 9.40 6.35 12.91
C GLY A 43 8.65 5.54 11.85
N VAL A 44 8.33 6.13 10.69
CA VAL A 44 7.81 5.38 9.54
C VAL A 44 8.92 4.48 9.02
N ASN A 45 8.62 3.19 8.86
CA ASN A 45 9.55 2.22 8.30
C ASN A 45 8.98 1.42 7.10
N TYR A 46 7.76 1.74 6.63
CA TYR A 46 7.15 1.10 5.47
C TYR A 46 6.80 2.13 4.40
N PHE A 47 7.37 1.98 3.20
CA PHE A 47 7.25 2.90 2.07
C PHE A 47 6.64 2.18 0.88
N ASP A 48 5.48 2.65 0.42
CA ASP A 48 4.74 2.03 -0.68
C ASP A 48 4.86 2.87 -1.96
N THR A 49 5.54 2.34 -2.96
CA THR A 49 5.73 2.94 -4.28
C THR A 49 5.30 2.00 -5.41
N ALA A 50 5.56 2.32 -6.67
CA ALA A 50 5.34 1.44 -7.81
C ALA A 50 6.20 1.87 -9.00
N TYR A 51 6.57 0.93 -9.86
CA TYR A 51 7.22 1.19 -11.15
C TYR A 51 6.47 2.22 -11.99
N ALA A 52 5.13 2.18 -11.97
CA ALA A 52 4.25 3.07 -12.73
C ALA A 52 4.09 4.49 -12.14
N TYR A 53 4.65 4.78 -10.96
CA TYR A 53 4.47 6.07 -10.29
C TYR A 53 5.53 7.10 -10.71
N ALA A 54 5.58 7.44 -11.98
CA ALA A 54 6.51 8.45 -12.52
C ALA A 54 7.93 8.32 -11.93
N ASN A 55 8.44 9.38 -11.30
CA ASN A 55 9.76 9.41 -10.66
C ASN A 55 9.75 9.01 -9.16
N SER A 56 8.67 8.40 -8.66
CA SER A 56 8.52 8.09 -7.23
C SER A 56 9.63 7.20 -6.70
N GLU A 57 9.96 6.09 -7.39
CA GLU A 57 11.05 5.19 -6.98
C GLU A 57 12.40 5.92 -6.93
N VAL A 58 12.68 6.79 -7.90
CA VAL A 58 13.93 7.60 -7.93
C VAL A 58 13.99 8.55 -6.72
N LYS A 59 12.88 9.25 -6.43
CA LYS A 59 12.81 10.19 -5.31
C LYS A 59 12.92 9.47 -3.96
N LEU A 60 12.25 8.33 -3.83
CA LEU A 60 12.32 7.50 -2.63
C LEU A 60 13.75 6.98 -2.41
N GLY A 61 14.37 6.38 -3.42
CA GLY A 61 15.74 5.86 -3.30
C GLY A 61 16.77 6.95 -2.95
N GLN A 62 16.64 8.15 -3.53
CA GLN A 62 17.48 9.30 -3.20
C GLN A 62 17.20 9.83 -1.78
N GLY A 63 15.92 9.90 -1.38
CA GLY A 63 15.51 10.39 -0.06
C GLY A 63 15.96 9.48 1.07
N LEU A 64 15.89 8.16 0.89
CA LEU A 64 16.34 7.18 1.89
C LEU A 64 17.86 7.14 2.03
N GLY A 65 18.60 7.13 0.92
CA GLY A 65 20.06 7.09 0.96
C GLY A 65 20.60 5.97 1.87
N HIS A 66 21.39 6.32 2.88
CA HIS A 66 21.98 5.36 3.83
C HIS A 66 20.96 4.67 4.76
N ASP A 67 19.75 5.20 4.87
CA ASP A 67 18.71 4.66 5.74
C ASP A 67 17.91 3.52 5.08
N ARG A 68 18.21 3.18 3.79
CA ARG A 68 17.54 2.08 3.05
C ARG A 68 17.41 0.79 3.86
N LYS A 69 18.46 0.40 4.60
CA LYS A 69 18.47 -0.86 5.38
C LYS A 69 17.64 -0.81 6.67
N LYS A 70 17.16 0.36 7.06
CA LYS A 70 16.33 0.55 8.27
C LYS A 70 14.84 0.48 7.99
N VAL A 71 14.45 0.36 6.71
CA VAL A 71 13.06 0.45 6.26
C VAL A 71 12.70 -0.68 5.32
N TYR A 72 11.41 -0.88 5.14
CA TYR A 72 10.83 -1.80 4.18
C TYR A 72 10.23 -1.03 3.00
N ILE A 73 10.61 -1.42 1.79
CA ILE A 73 10.07 -0.86 0.54
C ILE A 73 9.12 -1.87 -0.10
N SER A 74 7.92 -1.41 -0.39
CA SER A 74 6.98 -2.09 -1.27
C SER A 74 6.97 -1.39 -2.63
N SER A 75 7.22 -2.14 -3.72
CA SER A 75 7.02 -1.66 -5.08
C SER A 75 6.15 -2.61 -5.88
N LYS A 76 5.81 -2.27 -7.13
CA LYS A 76 4.76 -2.97 -7.88
C LYS A 76 5.02 -2.93 -9.38
N THR A 77 4.57 -3.97 -10.10
CA THR A 77 4.54 -3.99 -11.56
C THR A 77 3.14 -4.20 -12.13
N MET A 78 2.81 -3.47 -13.19
CA MET A 78 1.60 -3.71 -14.01
C MET A 78 1.84 -4.69 -15.16
N ALA A 79 3.06 -5.23 -15.28
CA ALA A 79 3.42 -6.17 -16.33
C ALA A 79 2.47 -7.37 -16.35
N LYS A 80 2.18 -7.86 -17.55
CA LYS A 80 1.34 -9.04 -17.76
C LYS A 80 2.19 -10.28 -18.06
N THR A 81 3.36 -10.08 -18.68
CA THR A 81 4.28 -11.16 -19.04
C THR A 81 5.47 -11.23 -18.09
N LYS A 82 6.11 -12.39 -18.09
CA LYS A 82 7.33 -12.65 -17.33
C LYS A 82 8.46 -11.68 -17.72
N GLU A 83 8.69 -11.48 -19.01
CA GLU A 83 9.78 -10.65 -19.55
C GLU A 83 9.61 -9.18 -19.12
N GLU A 84 8.39 -8.65 -19.25
CA GLU A 84 8.09 -7.29 -18.81
C GLU A 84 8.27 -7.12 -17.31
N ALA A 85 7.83 -8.10 -16.52
CA ALA A 85 7.96 -8.06 -15.06
C ALA A 85 9.44 -8.09 -14.64
N TRP A 86 10.26 -8.92 -15.26
CA TRP A 86 11.71 -8.94 -15.06
C TRP A 86 12.36 -7.58 -15.33
N LYS A 87 12.03 -6.98 -16.48
CA LYS A 87 12.50 -5.62 -16.81
C LYS A 87 12.12 -4.62 -15.73
N ASN A 88 10.86 -4.62 -15.30
CA ASN A 88 10.36 -3.69 -14.29
C ASN A 88 11.06 -3.88 -12.93
N ILE A 89 11.32 -5.13 -12.51
CA ILE A 89 12.03 -5.43 -11.25
C ILE A 89 13.45 -4.84 -11.30
N HIS A 90 14.20 -5.09 -12.37
CA HIS A 90 15.56 -4.57 -12.51
C HIS A 90 15.60 -3.04 -12.55
N GLU A 91 14.68 -2.40 -13.29
CA GLU A 91 14.60 -0.94 -13.32
C GLU A 91 14.18 -0.36 -11.97
N SER A 92 13.25 -1.01 -11.24
CA SER A 92 12.86 -0.61 -9.89
C SER A 92 14.05 -0.65 -8.92
N LEU A 93 14.86 -1.71 -8.95
CA LEU A 93 16.08 -1.81 -8.14
C LEU A 93 17.07 -0.67 -8.44
N GLN A 94 17.27 -0.35 -9.73
CA GLN A 94 18.16 0.76 -10.15
C GLN A 94 17.63 2.12 -9.68
N ARG A 95 16.31 2.39 -9.87
CA ARG A 95 15.67 3.64 -9.46
C ARG A 95 15.69 3.84 -7.96
N LEU A 96 15.42 2.78 -7.21
CA LEU A 96 15.45 2.75 -5.74
C LEU A 96 16.87 2.74 -5.17
N LYS A 97 17.90 2.51 -5.99
CA LYS A 97 19.31 2.38 -5.56
C LYS A 97 19.51 1.34 -4.48
N THR A 98 18.99 0.15 -4.70
CA THR A 98 19.00 -0.96 -3.72
C THR A 98 19.23 -2.30 -4.43
N ASP A 99 19.80 -3.26 -3.71
CA ASP A 99 20.05 -4.61 -4.21
C ASP A 99 18.83 -5.54 -4.05
N TYR A 100 17.85 -5.12 -3.24
CA TYR A 100 16.61 -5.87 -3.02
C TYR A 100 15.43 -4.97 -2.70
N ILE A 101 14.21 -5.47 -2.94
CA ILE A 101 12.95 -4.86 -2.54
C ILE A 101 12.28 -5.80 -1.54
N ASP A 102 11.78 -5.26 -0.42
CA ASP A 102 11.22 -6.08 0.66
C ASP A 102 9.91 -6.73 0.25
N ASN A 103 9.05 -6.03 -0.46
CA ASN A 103 7.76 -6.51 -0.91
C ASN A 103 7.48 -6.07 -2.35
N TYR A 104 7.14 -7.01 -3.25
CA TYR A 104 6.89 -6.67 -4.64
C TYR A 104 5.53 -7.19 -5.09
N HIS A 105 4.66 -6.31 -5.55
CA HIS A 105 3.28 -6.64 -5.86
C HIS A 105 2.99 -6.80 -7.36
N LEU A 106 2.09 -7.70 -7.70
CA LEU A 106 1.30 -7.59 -8.92
C LEU A 106 0.34 -6.41 -8.76
N HIS A 107 0.55 -5.33 -9.51
CA HIS A 107 -0.12 -4.04 -9.34
C HIS A 107 -1.48 -4.02 -10.04
N GLY A 108 -2.56 -3.83 -9.27
CA GLY A 108 -3.87 -3.55 -9.82
C GLY A 108 -4.44 -4.70 -10.66
N LEU A 109 -4.76 -5.84 -10.05
CA LEU A 109 -5.54 -6.88 -10.71
C LEU A 109 -6.91 -6.29 -11.08
N GLU A 110 -7.23 -6.20 -12.38
CA GLU A 110 -8.35 -5.43 -12.91
C GLU A 110 -9.62 -6.28 -13.11
N ASN A 111 -9.44 -7.52 -13.55
CA ASN A 111 -10.51 -8.48 -13.84
C ASN A 111 -9.99 -9.92 -13.78
N GLU A 112 -10.88 -10.90 -13.91
CA GLU A 112 -10.55 -12.32 -13.82
C GLU A 112 -9.57 -12.76 -14.90
N LYS A 113 -9.73 -12.27 -16.14
CA LYS A 113 -8.79 -12.56 -17.24
C LYS A 113 -7.40 -12.01 -16.95
N ASP A 114 -7.28 -10.84 -16.32
CA ASP A 114 -5.99 -10.28 -15.91
C ASP A 114 -5.33 -11.15 -14.83
N VAL A 115 -6.11 -11.65 -13.87
CA VAL A 115 -5.63 -12.64 -12.89
C VAL A 115 -5.15 -13.91 -13.60
N ASP A 116 -5.91 -14.46 -14.56
CA ASP A 116 -5.55 -15.67 -15.32
C ASP A 116 -4.23 -15.47 -16.06
N VAL A 117 -4.06 -14.37 -16.76
CA VAL A 117 -2.85 -14.07 -17.55
C VAL A 117 -1.63 -13.89 -16.64
N ARG A 118 -1.75 -13.10 -15.59
CA ARG A 118 -0.58 -12.73 -14.76
C ARG A 118 -0.14 -13.82 -13.81
N LEU A 119 -1.05 -14.71 -13.41
CA LEU A 119 -0.76 -15.87 -12.56
C LEU A 119 -0.52 -17.16 -13.39
N GLY A 120 -0.84 -17.16 -14.68
CA GLY A 120 -0.66 -18.30 -15.58
C GLY A 120 0.76 -18.47 -16.08
N SER A 121 0.97 -19.49 -16.95
CA SER A 121 2.25 -19.76 -17.57
C SER A 121 2.72 -18.58 -18.43
N GLY A 122 3.99 -18.18 -18.28
CA GLY A 122 4.58 -16.99 -18.92
C GLY A 122 4.09 -15.66 -18.34
N GLY A 123 3.28 -15.69 -17.28
CA GLY A 123 2.77 -14.51 -16.62
C GLY A 123 3.77 -13.85 -15.67
N ALA A 124 3.44 -12.63 -15.25
CA ALA A 124 4.30 -11.80 -14.40
C ALA A 124 4.69 -12.50 -13.08
N LEU A 125 3.81 -13.35 -12.51
CA LEU A 125 4.08 -14.07 -11.27
C LEU A 125 5.32 -14.96 -11.36
N GLU A 126 5.60 -15.57 -12.52
CA GLU A 126 6.82 -16.38 -12.69
C GLU A 126 8.08 -15.55 -12.47
N ALA A 127 8.14 -14.33 -13.01
CA ALA A 127 9.26 -13.43 -12.77
C ALA A 127 9.42 -13.06 -11.29
N LEU A 128 8.31 -12.81 -10.59
CA LEU A 128 8.36 -12.50 -9.17
C LEU A 128 8.89 -13.69 -8.35
N LYS A 129 8.47 -14.90 -8.67
CA LYS A 129 8.98 -16.12 -8.01
C LYS A 129 10.49 -16.29 -8.23
N GLU A 130 10.95 -16.17 -9.47
CA GLU A 130 12.38 -16.27 -9.79
C GLU A 130 13.20 -15.13 -9.14
N ALA A 131 12.67 -13.92 -9.13
CA ALA A 131 13.31 -12.80 -8.46
C ALA A 131 13.40 -12.99 -6.94
N ARG A 132 12.39 -13.62 -6.33
CA ARG A 132 12.43 -14.01 -4.91
C ARG A 132 13.49 -15.08 -4.66
N ASP A 133 13.56 -16.10 -5.49
CA ASP A 133 14.55 -17.18 -5.39
C ASP A 133 15.99 -16.65 -5.53
N GLN A 134 16.19 -15.59 -6.33
CA GLN A 134 17.46 -14.87 -6.47
C GLN A 134 17.72 -13.83 -5.37
N GLY A 135 16.76 -13.60 -4.48
CA GLY A 135 16.87 -12.64 -3.38
C GLY A 135 16.72 -11.17 -3.78
N LEU A 136 16.33 -10.88 -5.03
CA LEU A 136 16.07 -9.52 -5.53
C LEU A 136 14.79 -8.91 -4.95
N ILE A 137 13.81 -9.75 -4.64
CA ILE A 137 12.63 -9.39 -3.83
C ILE A 137 12.52 -10.38 -2.66
N LYS A 138 11.89 -9.96 -1.55
CA LYS A 138 11.78 -10.84 -0.37
C LYS A 138 10.40 -11.48 -0.28
N HIS A 139 9.34 -10.70 -0.47
CA HIS A 139 7.95 -11.13 -0.37
C HIS A 139 7.18 -10.79 -1.64
N ILE A 140 6.21 -11.63 -1.99
CA ILE A 140 5.35 -11.46 -3.16
C ILE A 140 3.94 -11.11 -2.68
N GLY A 141 3.40 -9.98 -3.17
CA GLY A 141 2.06 -9.57 -2.88
C GLY A 141 1.25 -9.26 -4.14
N CYS A 142 -0.01 -8.88 -3.93
CA CYS A 142 -0.87 -8.39 -5.01
C CYS A 142 -1.75 -7.23 -4.56
N THR A 143 -2.21 -6.44 -5.52
CA THR A 143 -3.11 -5.32 -5.26
C THR A 143 -4.31 -5.35 -6.19
N SER A 144 -5.45 -4.89 -5.71
CA SER A 144 -6.64 -4.64 -6.52
C SER A 144 -7.51 -3.59 -5.86
N HIS A 145 -8.35 -2.92 -6.66
CA HIS A 145 -9.45 -2.10 -6.15
C HIS A 145 -10.72 -2.93 -5.85
N GLN A 146 -10.68 -4.24 -6.05
CA GLN A 146 -11.81 -5.15 -5.88
C GLN A 146 -11.39 -6.33 -5.00
N SER A 147 -11.98 -6.45 -3.81
CA SER A 147 -11.68 -7.54 -2.87
C SER A 147 -11.90 -8.92 -3.47
N ARG A 148 -12.92 -9.08 -4.34
CA ARG A 148 -13.19 -10.37 -5.00
C ARG A 148 -12.02 -10.88 -5.83
N LEU A 149 -11.27 -9.99 -6.49
CA LEU A 149 -10.10 -10.37 -7.29
C LEU A 149 -8.90 -10.75 -6.42
N LEU A 150 -8.72 -10.08 -5.28
CA LEU A 150 -7.72 -10.48 -4.30
C LEU A 150 -8.05 -11.85 -3.69
N ILE A 151 -9.30 -12.09 -3.31
CA ILE A 151 -9.74 -13.41 -2.83
C ILE A 151 -9.51 -14.50 -3.90
N MET A 152 -9.79 -14.20 -5.18
CA MET A 152 -9.52 -15.11 -6.29
C MET A 152 -8.02 -15.39 -6.46
N ALA A 153 -7.18 -14.37 -6.36
CA ALA A 153 -5.73 -14.50 -6.47
C ALA A 153 -5.14 -15.31 -5.31
N LEU A 154 -5.58 -15.04 -4.06
CA LEU A 154 -5.18 -15.77 -2.86
C LEU A 154 -5.53 -17.27 -2.91
N LYS A 155 -6.57 -17.67 -3.63
CA LYS A 155 -6.91 -19.09 -3.84
C LYS A 155 -6.00 -19.79 -4.86
N ARG A 156 -5.21 -19.06 -5.63
CA ARG A 156 -4.38 -19.58 -6.72
C ARG A 156 -2.89 -19.56 -6.43
N PHE A 157 -2.47 -18.69 -5.53
CA PHE A 157 -1.06 -18.57 -5.13
C PHE A 157 -0.99 -18.03 -3.70
N ASP A 158 0.01 -18.50 -2.94
CA ASP A 158 0.27 -18.10 -1.56
C ASP A 158 0.94 -16.70 -1.55
N PHE A 159 0.16 -15.65 -1.87
CA PHE A 159 0.61 -14.29 -1.69
C PHE A 159 0.82 -13.99 -0.21
N GLU A 160 1.93 -13.35 0.11
CA GLU A 160 2.31 -13.05 1.49
C GLU A 160 1.70 -11.75 1.98
N THR A 161 1.33 -10.84 1.05
CA THR A 161 0.77 -9.52 1.37
C THR A 161 -0.27 -9.08 0.34
N ILE A 162 -1.18 -8.22 0.78
CA ILE A 162 -2.12 -7.50 -0.09
C ILE A 162 -2.10 -5.99 0.16
N LEU A 163 -2.52 -5.23 -0.86
CA LEU A 163 -2.83 -3.81 -0.74
C LEU A 163 -4.20 -3.54 -1.35
N VAL A 164 -5.15 -3.02 -0.56
CA VAL A 164 -6.55 -2.82 -0.92
C VAL A 164 -7.03 -1.43 -0.47
N PRO A 165 -7.92 -0.74 -1.22
CA PRO A 165 -8.54 0.47 -0.72
C PRO A 165 -9.54 0.14 0.40
N MET A 166 -9.46 0.91 1.49
CA MET A 166 -10.44 0.85 2.57
C MET A 166 -10.46 2.18 3.34
N ASN A 167 -11.63 2.64 3.69
CA ASN A 167 -11.84 3.82 4.51
C ASN A 167 -13.28 3.79 5.08
N PRO A 168 -13.68 4.74 5.97
CA PRO A 168 -15.01 4.74 6.59
C PRO A 168 -16.19 4.69 5.63
N VAL A 169 -16.05 5.25 4.41
CA VAL A 169 -17.11 5.25 3.39
C VAL A 169 -16.99 4.08 2.40
N GLU A 170 -15.92 3.32 2.47
CA GLU A 170 -15.62 2.14 1.63
C GLU A 170 -15.17 0.96 2.51
N PRO A 171 -16.04 0.39 3.38
CA PRO A 171 -15.69 -0.64 4.35
C PRO A 171 -15.74 -2.08 3.79
N GLU A 172 -16.09 -2.27 2.52
CA GLU A 172 -16.35 -3.58 1.89
C GLU A 172 -15.26 -4.65 2.18
N PRO A 173 -13.94 -4.34 2.21
CA PRO A 173 -12.93 -5.36 2.51
C PRO A 173 -13.08 -6.04 3.87
N LEU A 174 -13.75 -5.39 4.84
CA LEU A 174 -14.01 -5.95 6.16
C LEU A 174 -14.96 -7.14 6.15
N GLU A 175 -15.79 -7.31 5.10
CA GLU A 175 -16.80 -8.36 5.07
C GLU A 175 -16.19 -9.76 4.89
N LYS A 176 -15.20 -9.88 3.98
CA LYS A 176 -14.63 -11.18 3.59
C LYS A 176 -13.12 -11.18 3.43
N LEU A 177 -12.54 -10.13 2.84
CA LEU A 177 -11.13 -10.14 2.46
C LEU A 177 -10.22 -10.07 3.68
N ILE A 178 -10.43 -9.11 4.57
CA ILE A 178 -9.59 -8.93 5.77
C ILE A 178 -9.69 -10.13 6.73
N PRO A 179 -10.90 -10.65 7.04
CA PRO A 179 -10.99 -11.90 7.82
C PRO A 179 -10.23 -13.06 7.17
N LEU A 180 -10.37 -13.27 5.87
CA LEU A 180 -9.62 -14.31 5.16
C LEU A 180 -8.10 -14.11 5.29
N CYS A 181 -7.59 -12.89 5.08
CA CYS A 181 -6.16 -12.61 5.19
C CYS A 181 -5.63 -12.89 6.59
N ASN A 182 -6.37 -12.50 7.63
CA ASN A 182 -6.00 -12.75 9.02
C ASN A 182 -5.97 -14.26 9.33
N ASP A 183 -6.94 -15.01 8.83
CA ASP A 183 -7.04 -16.46 9.06
C ASP A 183 -5.87 -17.22 8.42
N ILE A 184 -5.37 -16.76 7.26
CA ILE A 184 -4.27 -17.43 6.55
C ILE A 184 -2.91 -16.74 6.74
N GLY A 185 -2.84 -15.67 7.55
CA GLY A 185 -1.60 -14.98 7.88
C GLY A 185 -1.03 -14.08 6.76
N VAL A 186 -1.88 -13.59 5.86
CA VAL A 186 -1.49 -12.64 4.80
C VAL A 186 -1.45 -11.23 5.36
N GLY A 187 -0.35 -10.51 5.13
CA GLY A 187 -0.18 -9.13 5.56
C GLY A 187 -1.11 -8.17 4.82
N VAL A 188 -1.80 -7.31 5.57
CA VAL A 188 -2.80 -6.36 5.04
C VAL A 188 -2.30 -4.94 5.12
N SER A 189 -2.10 -4.32 3.96
CA SER A 189 -1.87 -2.88 3.82
C SER A 189 -3.08 -2.18 3.19
N ILE A 190 -3.36 -0.95 3.63
CA ILE A 190 -4.53 -0.18 3.20
C ILE A 190 -4.09 1.05 2.41
N MET A 191 -4.62 1.20 1.19
CA MET A 191 -4.47 2.40 0.36
C MET A 191 -5.75 3.25 0.35
N LYS A 192 -5.64 4.51 -0.12
CA LYS A 192 -6.76 5.48 -0.21
C LYS A 192 -7.51 5.73 1.12
N PRO A 193 -6.78 5.80 2.24
CA PRO A 193 -7.42 5.90 3.55
C PRO A 193 -8.28 7.16 3.73
N VAL A 194 -7.91 8.26 3.07
CA VAL A 194 -8.60 9.55 3.15
C VAL A 194 -9.48 9.85 1.93
N ALA A 195 -9.78 8.84 1.09
CA ALA A 195 -10.62 8.97 -0.10
C ALA A 195 -10.27 10.22 -0.95
N TRP A 196 -8.97 10.39 -1.31
CA TRP A 196 -8.43 11.58 -2.03
C TRP A 196 -8.67 12.92 -1.31
N GLY A 197 -8.68 12.93 0.02
CA GLY A 197 -8.89 14.13 0.83
C GLY A 197 -10.37 14.44 1.07
N ALA A 198 -11.29 13.56 0.72
CA ALA A 198 -12.71 13.71 1.03
C ALA A 198 -13.03 13.43 2.51
N LEU A 199 -12.12 12.76 3.23
CA LEU A 199 -12.25 12.40 4.63
C LEU A 199 -11.20 13.10 5.48
N PRO A 200 -11.53 13.56 6.71
CA PRO A 200 -10.55 14.03 7.68
C PRO A 200 -9.54 12.94 8.01
N ALA A 201 -8.24 13.22 7.84
CA ALA A 201 -7.19 12.21 7.95
C ALA A 201 -7.18 11.52 9.30
N LYS A 202 -7.20 12.28 10.39
CA LYS A 202 -7.20 11.73 11.76
C LYS A 202 -8.35 10.75 12.00
N LEU A 203 -9.57 11.10 11.59
CA LEU A 203 -10.75 10.23 11.75
C LEU A 203 -10.59 8.95 10.92
N ALA A 204 -10.27 9.10 9.64
CA ALA A 204 -10.17 7.98 8.71
C ALA A 204 -9.05 7.00 9.12
N LEU A 205 -7.87 7.50 9.50
CA LEU A 205 -6.75 6.66 9.93
C LEU A 205 -7.03 5.96 11.26
N LYS A 206 -7.64 6.63 12.24
CA LYS A 206 -8.09 6.00 13.49
C LYS A 206 -9.08 4.87 13.21
N TRP A 207 -10.08 5.15 12.36
CA TRP A 207 -11.09 4.17 11.99
C TRP A 207 -10.44 2.92 11.38
N ILE A 208 -9.53 3.09 10.40
CA ILE A 208 -8.83 1.97 9.76
C ILE A 208 -8.01 1.18 10.78
N LEU A 209 -7.21 1.86 11.60
CA LEU A 209 -6.30 1.23 12.56
C LEU A 209 -7.02 0.53 13.73
N ASN A 210 -8.30 0.83 13.94
CA ASN A 210 -9.16 0.12 14.88
C ASN A 210 -9.59 -1.26 14.38
N HIS A 211 -9.31 -1.61 13.13
CA HIS A 211 -9.53 -2.91 12.53
C HIS A 211 -8.24 -3.75 12.49
N GLN A 212 -8.38 -5.04 12.17
CA GLN A 212 -7.26 -5.98 12.04
C GLN A 212 -6.54 -5.80 10.69
N VAL A 213 -5.81 -4.72 10.56
CA VAL A 213 -4.92 -4.41 9.42
C VAL A 213 -3.52 -4.11 9.95
N ASP A 214 -2.49 -4.29 9.16
CA ASP A 214 -1.11 -4.18 9.65
C ASP A 214 -0.53 -2.78 9.45
N THR A 215 -0.79 -2.17 8.30
CA THR A 215 -0.33 -0.82 7.97
C THR A 215 -1.31 -0.09 7.06
N VAL A 216 -1.31 1.22 7.13
CA VAL A 216 -2.03 2.09 6.21
C VAL A 216 -1.05 3.05 5.55
N VAL A 217 -1.18 3.27 4.23
CA VAL A 217 -0.23 4.06 3.43
C VAL A 217 -0.89 5.31 2.86
N PRO A 218 -1.17 6.34 3.71
CA PRO A 218 -1.60 7.64 3.21
C PRO A 218 -0.52 8.28 2.35
N GLY A 219 -0.93 9.04 1.34
CA GLY A 219 -0.03 9.87 0.54
C GLY A 219 0.02 11.27 1.11
N ALA A 220 1.22 11.78 1.38
CA ALA A 220 1.43 13.16 1.79
C ALA A 220 2.12 13.96 0.67
N THR A 221 1.62 15.17 0.39
CA THR A 221 2.22 16.12 -0.54
C THR A 221 2.85 17.31 0.15
N THR A 222 2.55 17.51 1.43
CA THR A 222 3.14 18.53 2.30
C THR A 222 3.62 17.91 3.62
N LEU A 223 4.47 18.63 4.36
CA LEU A 223 4.97 18.19 5.66
C LEU A 223 3.87 18.18 6.73
N GLU A 224 2.93 19.11 6.64
CA GLU A 224 1.78 19.20 7.56
C GLU A 224 0.88 17.97 7.44
N GLN A 225 0.59 17.52 6.20
CA GLN A 225 -0.16 16.27 5.96
C GLN A 225 0.58 15.06 6.53
N LEU A 226 1.89 14.96 6.27
CA LEU A 226 2.72 13.88 6.81
C LEU A 226 2.68 13.88 8.35
N GLU A 227 2.82 15.04 8.97
CA GLU A 227 2.80 15.18 10.42
C GLU A 227 1.44 14.75 11.00
N GLU A 228 0.33 15.23 10.43
CA GLU A 228 -1.01 14.85 10.85
C GLU A 228 -1.20 13.33 10.80
N ASP A 229 -0.81 12.68 9.68
CA ASP A 229 -0.91 11.24 9.50
C ASP A 229 -0.04 10.49 10.52
N CYS A 230 1.22 10.90 10.70
CA CYS A 230 2.15 10.24 11.61
C CYS A 230 1.74 10.37 13.08
N LEU A 231 1.16 11.50 13.49
CA LEU A 231 0.67 11.69 14.86
C LEU A 231 -0.42 10.67 15.22
N VAL A 232 -1.24 10.23 14.26
CA VAL A 232 -2.19 9.14 14.51
C VAL A 232 -1.46 7.83 14.86
N GLY A 233 -0.37 7.52 14.20
CA GLY A 233 0.43 6.31 14.46
C GLY A 233 1.09 6.27 15.85
N HIS A 234 1.13 7.38 16.58
CA HIS A 234 1.62 7.47 17.95
C HIS A 234 0.52 7.33 19.02
N LEU A 235 -0.76 7.30 18.64
CA LEU A 235 -1.86 7.11 19.57
C LEU A 235 -1.79 5.72 20.21
N LYS A 236 -2.20 5.63 21.48
CA LYS A 236 -2.29 4.34 22.21
C LYS A 236 -3.60 3.59 21.92
N ASP A 237 -4.62 4.34 21.51
CA ASP A 237 -5.96 3.82 21.23
C ASP A 237 -6.51 4.49 19.97
N TYR A 238 -7.05 3.69 19.08
CA TYR A 238 -7.66 4.10 17.81
C TYR A 238 -9.19 4.16 17.86
N SER A 239 -9.79 3.91 19.03
CA SER A 239 -11.24 3.98 19.19
C SER A 239 -11.77 5.39 18.88
N LEU A 240 -12.86 5.45 18.12
CA LEU A 240 -13.52 6.72 17.83
C LEU A 240 -14.31 7.18 19.03
N THR A 241 -14.23 8.47 19.34
CA THR A 241 -15.09 9.14 20.31
C THR A 241 -16.52 9.26 19.77
N ASP A 242 -17.50 9.54 20.63
CA ASP A 242 -18.89 9.72 20.19
C ASP A 242 -19.05 10.86 19.18
N LYS A 243 -18.23 11.89 19.29
CA LYS A 243 -18.20 12.99 18.30
C LYS A 243 -17.69 12.50 16.96
N GLU A 244 -16.58 11.74 16.94
CA GLU A 244 -15.99 11.18 15.73
C GLU A 244 -16.92 10.13 15.07
N ARG A 245 -17.68 9.36 15.86
CA ARG A 245 -18.71 8.44 15.31
C ARG A 245 -19.85 9.16 14.61
N LYS A 246 -20.33 10.27 15.18
CA LYS A 246 -21.34 11.11 14.51
C LYS A 246 -20.82 11.71 13.22
N GLU A 247 -19.57 12.19 13.23
CA GLU A 247 -18.92 12.71 12.04
C GLU A 247 -18.74 11.62 10.95
N GLU A 248 -18.35 10.39 11.35
CA GLU A 248 -18.28 9.24 10.47
C GLU A 248 -19.62 8.96 9.77
N ASP A 249 -20.73 8.93 10.54
CA ASP A 249 -22.07 8.69 10.01
C ASP A 249 -22.51 9.80 9.03
N GLU A 250 -22.17 11.06 9.33
CA GLU A 250 -22.43 12.17 8.41
C GLU A 250 -21.64 12.05 7.11
N LEU A 251 -20.37 11.64 7.17
CA LEU A 251 -19.51 11.46 6.02
C LEU A 251 -20.02 10.32 5.11
N LYS A 252 -20.47 9.19 5.68
CA LYS A 252 -21.09 8.10 4.93
C LYS A 252 -22.30 8.54 4.11
N ASN A 253 -23.05 9.51 4.59
CA ASN A 253 -24.22 10.06 3.89
C ASN A 253 -23.85 11.12 2.83
N LYS A 254 -22.73 11.82 3.00
CA LYS A 254 -22.31 12.95 2.13
C LYS A 254 -21.41 12.50 0.98
N VAL A 255 -20.50 11.55 1.23
CA VAL A 255 -19.49 11.13 0.25
C VAL A 255 -20.10 10.10 -0.70
N LYS A 256 -20.15 10.45 -1.99
CA LYS A 256 -20.67 9.55 -3.05
C LYS A 256 -19.52 8.72 -3.60
N LEU A 257 -19.52 7.43 -3.33
CA LEU A 257 -18.50 6.48 -3.79
C LEU A 257 -18.34 6.47 -5.30
N GLU A 258 -19.45 6.60 -6.05
CA GLU A 258 -19.46 6.62 -7.51
C GLU A 258 -18.66 7.79 -8.11
N SER A 259 -18.39 8.82 -7.34
CA SER A 259 -17.55 9.94 -7.79
C SER A 259 -16.05 9.60 -7.84
N PHE A 260 -15.64 8.50 -7.24
CA PHE A 260 -14.25 8.08 -7.25
C PHE A 260 -13.95 7.22 -8.49
N TRP A 261 -12.91 7.58 -9.24
CA TRP A 261 -12.53 6.88 -10.49
C TRP A 261 -12.26 5.39 -10.31
N TRP A 262 -11.78 4.95 -9.13
CA TRP A 262 -11.56 3.53 -8.86
C TRP A 262 -12.84 2.75 -8.59
N HIS A 263 -13.97 3.42 -8.35
CA HIS A 263 -15.29 2.80 -8.30
C HIS A 263 -15.86 2.53 -9.70
N SER A 264 -15.66 3.45 -10.65
CA SER A 264 -16.08 3.23 -12.05
C SER A 264 -15.30 2.07 -12.71
N ALA A 265 -14.10 1.78 -12.27
CA ALA A 265 -13.31 0.61 -12.70
C ALA A 265 -13.84 -0.74 -12.16
N ARG A 266 -14.86 -0.72 -11.29
CA ARG A 266 -15.48 -1.95 -10.71
C ARG A 266 -16.69 -2.45 -11.52
N GLN A 267 -17.21 -1.64 -12.44
CA GLN A 267 -18.30 -2.02 -13.35
C GLN A 267 -17.72 -2.64 -14.62
#